data_6b92f35d63d2021ce909627760d9e00c
#
_entry.id   6b92f35d63d2021ce909627760d9e00c
#
_cell.length_a   1.000
_cell.length_b   1.000
_cell.length_c   1.000
_cell.angle_alpha   90.00
_cell.angle_beta   90.00
_cell.angle_gamma   90.00
#
_symmetry.space_group_name_H-M   'P 1'
#
loop_
_entity.id
_entity.type
_entity.pdbx_description
1 polymer ?
#
loop_
_entity_poly.entity_id
_entity_poly.type
_entity_poly.pdbx_seq_one_letter_code
_entity_poly.pdbx_strand_id
1 'polypeptide(L)'
;MTENARPYLYRTERFTAFVDAVVAIAMTLLILPLLEAVSDTAAGNRSTAEFFTEHSGQLLSFALSFLLIAVFWMGHHSQYRDVERITPALLWINVGWMATIVWLPVPTAMLGQLDSDPLQAVVYIGTLIGTQVTTLGGWLYLLRHPQLTTASASVLRAGIVGDLAAIILFAIALVIAALAAPNGYAALLLLLLNGPLARLLNRRARGDRTDVEPPARE
;
A
#
# COMPACT_ATOMS: atom_id res chain seq x y z
N MET A 1 30.19 28.80 -21.40
CA MET A 1 29.82 28.26 -20.07
C MET A 1 28.34 27.99 -20.12
N THR A 2 27.95 26.76 -20.44
CA THR A 2 26.55 26.32 -20.44
C THR A 2 26.19 25.96 -19.01
N GLU A 3 25.44 26.83 -18.36
CA GLU A 3 24.80 26.60 -17.09
C GLU A 3 23.81 25.43 -17.27
N ASN A 4 24.25 24.23 -16.89
CA ASN A 4 23.40 23.04 -16.86
C ASN A 4 22.25 23.36 -15.93
N ALA A 5 21.07 23.65 -16.49
CA ALA A 5 19.81 23.80 -15.76
C ALA A 5 19.59 22.50 -14.97
N ARG A 6 19.96 22.52 -13.70
CA ARG A 6 19.70 21.41 -12.75
C ARG A 6 18.19 21.19 -12.75
N PRO A 7 17.70 19.98 -13.02
CA PRO A 7 16.26 19.72 -12.89
C PRO A 7 15.83 20.13 -11.49
N TYR A 8 14.69 20.83 -11.38
CA TYR A 8 14.17 21.33 -10.11
C TYR A 8 14.09 20.18 -9.11
N LEU A 9 14.94 20.25 -8.07
CA LEU A 9 15.01 19.24 -7.02
C LEU A 9 14.23 19.78 -5.82
N TYR A 10 13.21 19.04 -5.41
CA TYR A 10 12.42 19.38 -4.23
C TYR A 10 13.06 18.76 -2.99
N ARG A 11 12.94 19.47 -1.84
CA ARG A 11 13.38 18.92 -0.55
C ARG A 11 12.46 17.78 -0.12
N THR A 12 13.05 16.64 0.19
CA THR A 12 12.34 15.41 0.54
C THR A 12 11.45 15.58 1.76
N GLU A 13 11.88 16.34 2.77
CA GLU A 13 11.12 16.60 4.00
C GLU A 13 9.74 17.23 3.76
N ARG A 14 9.68 18.25 2.88
CA ARG A 14 8.40 18.88 2.53
C ARG A 14 7.48 17.99 1.72
N PHE A 15 8.09 17.16 0.89
CA PHE A 15 7.36 16.22 0.07
C PHE A 15 6.77 15.10 0.93
N THR A 16 7.54 14.47 1.82
CA THR A 16 7.04 13.42 2.72
C THR A 16 5.95 13.95 3.65
N ALA A 17 6.10 15.16 4.20
CA ALA A 17 5.04 15.79 5.01
C ALA A 17 3.73 16.01 4.22
N PHE A 18 3.81 16.34 2.93
CA PHE A 18 2.62 16.44 2.07
C PHE A 18 1.97 15.06 1.85
N VAL A 19 2.76 14.04 1.57
CA VAL A 19 2.26 12.66 1.43
C VAL A 19 1.58 12.18 2.71
N ASP A 20 2.19 12.42 3.87
CA ASP A 20 1.62 12.05 5.18
C ASP A 20 0.27 12.71 5.41
N ALA A 21 0.12 13.99 5.04
CA ALA A 21 -1.16 14.69 5.11
C ALA A 21 -2.22 14.08 4.18
N VAL A 22 -1.86 13.71 2.94
CA VAL A 22 -2.77 13.05 1.99
C VAL A 22 -3.23 11.71 2.52
N VAL A 23 -2.31 10.90 3.07
CA VAL A 23 -2.64 9.60 3.66
C VAL A 23 -3.57 9.75 4.87
N ALA A 24 -3.28 10.71 5.77
CA ALA A 24 -4.12 10.98 6.94
C ALA A 24 -5.56 11.34 6.54
N ILE A 25 -5.73 12.17 5.50
CA ILE A 25 -7.05 12.51 4.97
C ILE A 25 -7.73 11.26 4.40
N ALA A 26 -7.04 10.46 3.58
CA ALA A 26 -7.61 9.24 3.02
C ALA A 26 -8.07 8.26 4.11
N MET A 27 -7.27 8.09 5.18
CA MET A 27 -7.64 7.24 6.32
C MET A 27 -8.87 7.76 7.06
N THR A 28 -9.01 9.07 7.22
CA THR A 28 -10.19 9.66 7.86
C THR A 28 -11.44 9.55 7.00
N LEU A 29 -11.33 9.58 5.68
CA LEU A 29 -12.47 9.42 4.77
C LEU A 29 -13.09 8.01 4.83
N LEU A 30 -12.34 7.00 5.24
CA LEU A 30 -12.87 5.63 5.42
C LEU A 30 -14.02 5.54 6.44
N ILE A 31 -14.12 6.47 7.39
CA ILE A 31 -15.15 6.44 8.44
C ILE A 31 -16.52 6.94 7.93
N LEU A 32 -16.56 7.70 6.82
CA LEU A 32 -17.79 8.35 6.37
C LEU A 32 -18.97 7.38 6.17
N PRO A 33 -18.80 6.21 5.50
CA PRO A 33 -19.89 5.26 5.33
C PRO A 33 -20.45 4.72 6.66
N LEU A 34 -19.58 4.58 7.68
CA LEU A 34 -20.00 4.15 9.01
C LEU A 34 -20.77 5.23 9.75
N LEU A 35 -20.44 6.52 9.57
CA LEU A 35 -21.19 7.62 10.15
C LEU A 35 -22.60 7.74 9.53
N GLU A 36 -22.73 7.50 8.22
CA GLU A 36 -24.03 7.41 7.54
C GLU A 36 -24.85 6.25 8.10
N ALA A 37 -24.25 5.06 8.24
CA ALA A 37 -24.91 3.89 8.81
C ALA A 37 -25.38 4.11 10.27
N VAL A 38 -24.62 4.85 11.09
CA VAL A 38 -25.08 5.26 12.43
C VAL A 38 -26.32 6.15 12.37
N SER A 39 -26.33 7.10 11.42
CA SER A 39 -27.47 8.02 11.23
C SER A 39 -28.74 7.26 10.80
N ASP A 40 -28.60 6.29 9.90
CA ASP A 40 -29.72 5.45 9.43
C ASP A 40 -30.25 4.53 10.54
N THR A 41 -29.35 3.97 11.34
CA THR A 41 -29.71 3.14 12.50
C THR A 41 -30.51 3.94 13.54
N ALA A 42 -30.07 5.19 13.81
CA ALA A 42 -30.74 6.10 14.73
C ALA A 42 -32.13 6.53 14.21
N ALA A 43 -32.26 6.83 12.91
CA ALA A 43 -33.52 7.17 12.29
C ALA A 43 -34.54 6.01 12.35
N GLY A 44 -34.05 4.76 12.29
CA GLY A 44 -34.85 3.54 12.44
C GLY A 44 -35.16 3.16 13.88
N ASN A 45 -34.80 3.95 14.90
CA ASN A 45 -34.94 3.63 16.34
C ASN A 45 -34.32 2.28 16.73
N ARG A 46 -33.24 1.87 16.05
CA ARG A 46 -32.53 0.62 16.30
C ARG A 46 -31.45 0.81 17.38
N SER A 47 -31.15 -0.31 18.07
CA SER A 47 -30.16 -0.31 19.15
C SER A 47 -28.72 -0.31 18.65
N THR A 48 -27.77 0.01 19.53
CA THR A 48 -26.33 -0.09 19.23
C THR A 48 -25.92 -1.54 18.89
N ALA A 49 -26.57 -2.55 19.51
CA ALA A 49 -26.27 -3.95 19.22
C ALA A 49 -26.70 -4.33 17.79
N GLU A 50 -27.86 -3.83 17.34
CA GLU A 50 -28.33 -4.01 15.96
C GLU A 50 -27.39 -3.33 14.96
N PHE A 51 -26.90 -2.12 15.26
CA PHE A 51 -25.87 -1.47 14.42
C PHE A 51 -24.66 -2.38 14.17
N PHE A 52 -24.05 -2.94 15.21
CA PHE A 52 -22.87 -3.79 15.07
C PHE A 52 -23.12 -5.09 14.31
N THR A 53 -24.33 -5.65 14.43
CA THR A 53 -24.70 -6.88 13.71
C THR A 53 -25.01 -6.60 12.22
N GLU A 54 -25.78 -5.57 11.92
CA GLU A 54 -26.19 -5.22 10.57
C GLU A 54 -25.05 -4.66 9.74
N HIS A 55 -24.14 -3.86 10.35
CA HIS A 55 -23.04 -3.21 9.66
C HIS A 55 -21.68 -3.89 9.86
N SER A 56 -21.68 -5.18 10.27
CA SER A 56 -20.44 -5.94 10.51
C SER A 56 -19.52 -6.00 9.29
N GLY A 57 -20.09 -6.11 8.07
CA GLY A 57 -19.33 -6.07 6.81
C GLY A 57 -18.64 -4.73 6.56
N GLN A 58 -19.32 -3.61 6.84
CA GLN A 58 -18.76 -2.26 6.74
C GLN A 58 -17.62 -2.03 7.75
N LEU A 59 -17.82 -2.50 8.99
CA LEU A 59 -16.81 -2.43 10.05
C LEU A 59 -15.55 -3.23 9.66
N LEU A 60 -15.73 -4.41 9.11
CA LEU A 60 -14.62 -5.26 8.67
C LEU A 60 -13.88 -4.64 7.48
N SER A 61 -14.58 -4.16 6.46
CA SER A 61 -13.98 -3.51 5.29
C SER A 61 -13.23 -2.23 5.67
N PHE A 62 -13.79 -1.42 6.59
CA PHE A 62 -13.12 -0.27 7.17
C PHE A 62 -11.82 -0.67 7.87
N ALA A 63 -11.88 -1.61 8.81
CA ALA A 63 -10.72 -2.03 9.59
C ALA A 63 -9.61 -2.60 8.70
N LEU A 64 -9.97 -3.43 7.72
CA LEU A 64 -9.03 -4.00 6.75
C LEU A 64 -8.36 -2.91 5.93
N SER A 65 -9.13 -1.99 5.35
CA SER A 65 -8.59 -0.92 4.50
C SER A 65 -7.74 0.07 5.29
N PHE A 66 -8.15 0.39 6.53
CA PHE A 66 -7.36 1.23 7.43
C PHE A 66 -5.98 0.61 7.70
N LEU A 67 -5.94 -0.69 8.03
CA LEU A 67 -4.69 -1.41 8.26
C LEU A 67 -3.83 -1.49 6.99
N LEU A 68 -4.45 -1.74 5.82
CA LEU A 68 -3.72 -1.79 4.55
C LEU A 68 -3.10 -0.44 4.18
N ILE A 69 -3.85 0.67 4.33
CA ILE A 69 -3.30 2.02 4.10
C ILE A 69 -2.15 2.29 5.07
N ALA A 70 -2.28 1.92 6.35
CA ALA A 70 -1.21 2.07 7.33
C ALA A 70 0.05 1.28 6.92
N VAL A 71 -0.10 0.04 6.43
CA VAL A 71 1.02 -0.77 5.94
C VAL A 71 1.66 -0.14 4.70
N PHE A 72 0.87 0.34 3.75
CA PHE A 72 1.38 1.05 2.56
C PHE A 72 2.12 2.32 2.92
N TRP A 73 1.58 3.11 3.86
CA TRP A 73 2.23 4.31 4.37
C TRP A 73 3.58 4.00 5.04
N MET A 74 3.64 2.99 5.91
CA MET A 74 4.91 2.56 6.53
C MET A 74 5.93 2.10 5.48
N GLY A 75 5.48 1.39 4.45
CA GLY A 75 6.31 0.97 3.32
C GLY A 75 6.86 2.16 2.54
N HIS A 76 5.99 3.11 2.19
CA HIS A 76 6.33 4.36 1.52
C HIS A 76 7.32 5.19 2.35
N HIS A 77 7.05 5.39 3.63
CA HIS A 77 7.96 6.10 4.54
C HIS A 77 9.35 5.44 4.59
N SER A 78 9.40 4.10 4.64
CA SER A 78 10.66 3.35 4.59
C SER A 78 11.40 3.52 3.26
N GLN A 79 10.68 3.59 2.13
CA GLN A 79 11.25 3.78 0.80
C GLN A 79 11.93 5.15 0.65
N TYR A 80 11.32 6.19 1.22
CA TYR A 80 11.79 7.58 1.06
C TYR A 80 12.71 8.05 2.19
N ARG A 81 12.98 7.22 3.21
CA ARG A 81 13.81 7.57 4.37
C ARG A 81 15.21 8.08 3.97
N ASP A 82 15.83 7.39 3.02
CA ASP A 82 17.20 7.63 2.59
C ASP A 82 17.27 8.42 1.27
N VAL A 83 16.16 8.98 0.81
CA VAL A 83 16.08 9.80 -0.40
C VAL A 83 16.37 11.25 -0.05
N GLU A 84 17.41 11.82 -0.64
CA GLU A 84 17.84 13.20 -0.37
C GLU A 84 17.11 14.22 -1.26
N ARG A 85 16.79 13.82 -2.50
CA ARG A 85 16.29 14.74 -3.52
C ARG A 85 15.20 14.09 -4.36
N ILE A 86 14.15 14.87 -4.64
CA ILE A 86 13.00 14.45 -5.46
C ILE A 86 13.09 15.10 -6.82
N THR A 87 13.15 14.30 -7.88
CA THR A 87 13.03 14.76 -9.26
C THR A 87 11.57 14.87 -9.70
N PRO A 88 11.25 15.63 -10.77
CA PRO A 88 9.90 15.69 -11.31
C PRO A 88 9.33 14.31 -11.69
N ALA A 89 10.15 13.40 -12.23
CA ALA A 89 9.71 12.04 -12.56
C ALA A 89 9.34 11.25 -11.31
N LEU A 90 10.16 11.30 -10.26
CA LEU A 90 9.87 10.64 -8.98
C LEU A 90 8.63 11.24 -8.32
N LEU A 91 8.43 12.57 -8.45
CA LEU A 91 7.22 13.25 -7.99
C LEU A 91 5.97 12.69 -8.66
N TRP A 92 5.97 12.51 -10.00
CA TRP A 92 4.81 11.96 -10.73
C TRP A 92 4.52 10.50 -10.38
N ILE A 93 5.54 9.68 -10.13
CA ILE A 93 5.35 8.32 -9.59
C ILE A 93 4.60 8.38 -8.26
N ASN A 94 4.96 9.31 -7.38
CA ASN A 94 4.30 9.50 -6.09
C ASN A 94 2.89 10.08 -6.22
N VAL A 95 2.64 10.96 -7.18
CA VAL A 95 1.27 11.43 -7.48
C VAL A 95 0.40 10.23 -7.87
N GLY A 96 0.90 9.30 -8.68
CA GLY A 96 0.22 8.05 -8.98
C GLY A 96 -0.07 7.21 -7.73
N TRP A 97 0.92 7.07 -6.84
CA TRP A 97 0.75 6.38 -5.56
C TRP A 97 -0.31 7.05 -4.68
N MET A 98 -0.23 8.35 -4.49
CA MET A 98 -1.24 9.10 -3.71
C MET A 98 -2.64 8.97 -4.30
N ALA A 99 -2.76 8.97 -5.64
CA ALA A 99 -4.06 8.80 -6.30
C ALA A 99 -4.70 7.44 -5.97
N THR A 100 -3.92 6.35 -5.89
CA THR A 100 -4.45 5.05 -5.48
C THR A 100 -4.87 5.03 -4.01
N ILE A 101 -4.14 5.68 -3.11
CA ILE A 101 -4.48 5.79 -1.69
C ILE A 101 -5.76 6.61 -1.49
N VAL A 102 -5.86 7.77 -2.15
CA VAL A 102 -7.05 8.65 -2.07
C VAL A 102 -8.29 7.98 -2.68
N TRP A 103 -8.12 7.12 -3.67
CA TRP A 103 -9.20 6.36 -4.28
C TRP A 103 -9.72 5.22 -3.38
N LEU A 104 -8.89 4.66 -2.51
CA LEU A 104 -9.19 3.45 -1.74
C LEU A 104 -10.47 3.52 -0.87
N PRO A 105 -10.86 4.67 -0.27
CA PRO A 105 -12.14 4.78 0.43
C PRO A 105 -13.35 4.39 -0.41
N VAL A 106 -13.34 4.66 -1.71
CA VAL A 106 -14.46 4.33 -2.61
C VAL A 106 -14.68 2.82 -2.72
N PRO A 107 -13.72 2.00 -3.18
CA PRO A 107 -13.90 0.55 -3.22
C PRO A 107 -14.07 -0.08 -1.83
N THR A 108 -13.59 0.55 -0.75
CA THR A 108 -13.85 0.11 0.62
C THR A 108 -15.33 0.25 0.97
N ALA A 109 -15.95 1.38 0.63
CA ALA A 109 -17.38 1.61 0.81
C ALA A 109 -18.21 0.61 0.00
N MET A 110 -17.84 0.37 -1.27
CA MET A 110 -18.48 -0.65 -2.11
C MET A 110 -18.46 -2.03 -1.45
N LEU A 111 -17.29 -2.42 -0.89
CA LEU A 111 -17.09 -3.71 -0.24
C LEU A 111 -18.01 -3.92 0.97
N GLY A 112 -18.32 -2.85 1.70
CA GLY A 112 -19.13 -2.88 2.92
C GLY A 112 -20.63 -2.66 2.69
N GLN A 113 -21.04 -2.07 1.56
CA GLN A 113 -22.41 -1.59 1.34
C GLN A 113 -23.15 -2.27 0.19
N LEU A 114 -22.43 -2.80 -0.80
CA LEU A 114 -23.04 -3.43 -1.95
C LEU A 114 -22.99 -4.96 -1.83
N ASP A 115 -23.91 -5.62 -2.54
CA ASP A 115 -23.86 -7.06 -2.71
C ASP A 115 -22.56 -7.47 -3.39
N SER A 116 -22.03 -8.61 -2.96
CA SER A 116 -20.73 -9.11 -3.48
C SER A 116 -20.83 -9.46 -4.96
N ASP A 117 -19.99 -8.85 -5.79
CA ASP A 117 -19.80 -9.21 -7.18
C ASP A 117 -18.30 -9.27 -7.56
N PRO A 118 -17.95 -9.98 -8.65
CA PRO A 118 -16.54 -10.07 -9.09
C PRO A 118 -15.91 -8.72 -9.44
N LEU A 119 -16.68 -7.76 -9.96
CA LEU A 119 -16.19 -6.43 -10.32
C LEU A 119 -15.71 -5.65 -9.08
N GLN A 120 -16.45 -5.78 -7.97
CA GLN A 120 -16.09 -5.18 -6.70
C GLN A 120 -14.70 -5.65 -6.21
N ALA A 121 -14.44 -6.96 -6.29
CA ALA A 121 -13.12 -7.53 -5.97
C ALA A 121 -12.03 -7.01 -6.92
N VAL A 122 -12.33 -6.89 -8.23
CA VAL A 122 -11.40 -6.33 -9.22
C VAL A 122 -11.06 -4.88 -8.90
N VAL A 123 -12.05 -4.04 -8.57
CA VAL A 123 -11.84 -2.63 -8.26
C VAL A 123 -11.02 -2.49 -6.98
N TYR A 124 -11.37 -3.21 -5.93
CA TYR A 124 -10.66 -3.12 -4.64
C TYR A 124 -9.23 -3.66 -4.74
N ILE A 125 -9.05 -4.93 -5.11
CA ILE A 125 -7.73 -5.56 -5.17
C ILE A 125 -6.88 -4.95 -6.30
N GLY A 126 -7.50 -4.57 -7.41
CA GLY A 126 -6.84 -3.84 -8.49
C GLY A 126 -6.25 -2.50 -8.02
N THR A 127 -6.95 -1.78 -7.13
CA THR A 127 -6.41 -0.57 -6.49
C THR A 127 -5.17 -0.88 -5.63
N LEU A 128 -5.20 -1.97 -4.84
CA LEU A 128 -4.06 -2.41 -4.04
C LEU A 128 -2.85 -2.79 -4.92
N ILE A 129 -3.11 -3.49 -6.03
CA ILE A 129 -2.07 -3.80 -7.03
C ILE A 129 -1.51 -2.50 -7.63
N GLY A 130 -2.37 -1.55 -8.00
CA GLY A 130 -1.95 -0.25 -8.50
C GLY A 130 -1.04 0.50 -7.52
N THR A 131 -1.37 0.46 -6.23
CA THR A 131 -0.52 1.04 -5.17
C THR A 131 0.86 0.38 -5.14
N GLN A 132 0.93 -0.94 -5.20
CA GLN A 132 2.21 -1.65 -5.21
C GLN A 132 3.01 -1.44 -6.51
N VAL A 133 2.34 -1.34 -7.66
CA VAL A 133 3.00 -1.04 -8.94
C VAL A 133 3.67 0.33 -8.92
N THR A 134 3.00 1.34 -8.34
CA THR A 134 3.59 2.68 -8.20
C THR A 134 4.75 2.69 -7.19
N THR A 135 4.66 1.95 -6.07
CA THR A 135 5.77 1.77 -5.12
C THR A 135 6.96 1.10 -5.79
N LEU A 136 6.71 0.01 -6.53
CA LEU A 136 7.74 -0.69 -7.32
C LEU A 136 8.41 0.25 -8.33
N GLY A 137 7.62 1.10 -8.99
CA GLY A 137 8.12 2.14 -9.89
C GLY A 137 9.11 3.08 -9.21
N GLY A 138 8.83 3.49 -7.97
CA GLY A 138 9.72 4.30 -7.13
C GLY A 138 11.05 3.59 -6.84
N TRP A 139 11.03 2.32 -6.40
CA TRP A 139 12.24 1.53 -6.17
C TRP A 139 13.09 1.36 -7.43
N LEU A 140 12.46 1.04 -8.57
CA LEU A 140 13.15 0.87 -9.85
C LEU A 140 13.78 2.20 -10.31
N TYR A 141 13.08 3.31 -10.09
CA TYR A 141 13.59 4.63 -10.42
C TYR A 141 14.83 4.98 -9.57
N LEU A 142 14.77 4.77 -8.25
CA LEU A 142 15.88 5.01 -7.33
C LEU A 142 17.08 4.10 -7.64
N LEU A 143 16.85 2.84 -8.00
CA LEU A 143 17.92 1.92 -8.38
C LEU A 143 18.68 2.39 -9.64
N ARG A 144 17.98 3.06 -10.57
CA ARG A 144 18.58 3.65 -11.79
C ARG A 144 19.23 5.02 -11.55
N HIS A 145 18.91 5.68 -10.43
CA HIS A 145 19.40 7.02 -10.09
C HIS A 145 20.02 7.03 -8.68
N PRO A 146 21.13 6.30 -8.46
CA PRO A 146 21.73 6.14 -7.12
C PRO A 146 22.17 7.47 -6.49
N GLN A 147 22.36 8.53 -7.29
CA GLN A 147 22.72 9.87 -6.81
C GLN A 147 21.57 10.58 -6.06
N LEU A 148 20.38 10.02 -6.01
CA LEU A 148 19.21 10.60 -5.34
C LEU A 148 19.03 10.05 -3.92
N THR A 149 19.74 8.99 -3.54
CA THR A 149 19.53 8.28 -2.28
C THR A 149 20.86 7.80 -1.69
N THR A 150 20.91 7.73 -0.37
CA THR A 150 22.02 7.10 0.36
C THR A 150 21.82 5.60 0.60
N ALA A 151 20.64 5.07 0.23
CA ALA A 151 20.33 3.65 0.36
C ALA A 151 21.25 2.79 -0.51
N SER A 152 21.73 1.68 0.03
CA SER A 152 22.54 0.73 -0.74
C SER A 152 21.71 0.00 -1.79
N ALA A 153 22.34 -0.44 -2.88
CA ALA A 153 21.67 -1.21 -3.95
C ALA A 153 21.02 -2.51 -3.42
N SER A 154 21.51 -3.09 -2.33
CA SER A 154 20.91 -4.26 -1.69
C SER A 154 19.57 -3.93 -1.03
N VAL A 155 19.46 -2.77 -0.40
CA VAL A 155 18.19 -2.28 0.19
C VAL A 155 17.16 -2.01 -0.90
N LEU A 156 17.56 -1.32 -1.98
CA LEU A 156 16.67 -1.02 -3.11
C LEU A 156 16.15 -2.30 -3.77
N ARG A 157 17.02 -3.30 -4.00
CA ARG A 157 16.63 -4.61 -4.56
C ARG A 157 15.72 -5.38 -3.62
N ALA A 158 15.94 -5.32 -2.30
CA ALA A 158 15.05 -5.95 -1.33
C ALA A 158 13.64 -5.36 -1.36
N GLY A 159 13.52 -4.03 -1.52
CA GLY A 159 12.24 -3.35 -1.75
C GLY A 159 11.53 -3.85 -3.01
N ILE A 160 12.25 -3.93 -4.14
CA ILE A 160 11.71 -4.46 -5.41
C ILE A 160 11.17 -5.89 -5.25
N VAL A 161 11.93 -6.78 -4.60
CA VAL A 161 11.52 -8.17 -4.36
C VAL A 161 10.28 -8.22 -3.46
N GLY A 162 10.23 -7.38 -2.42
CA GLY A 162 9.08 -7.28 -1.53
C GLY A 162 7.79 -6.86 -2.26
N ASP A 163 7.87 -5.82 -3.11
CA ASP A 163 6.72 -5.33 -3.86
C ASP A 163 6.27 -6.32 -4.95
N LEU A 164 7.20 -6.99 -5.62
CA LEU A 164 6.86 -8.06 -6.57
C LEU A 164 6.14 -9.21 -5.89
N ALA A 165 6.60 -9.63 -4.71
CA ALA A 165 5.92 -10.67 -3.93
C ALA A 165 4.51 -10.23 -3.51
N ALA A 166 4.33 -8.96 -3.13
CA ALA A 166 3.03 -8.39 -2.79
C ALA A 166 2.09 -8.36 -4.00
N ILE A 167 2.57 -7.91 -5.16
CA ILE A 167 1.79 -7.90 -6.41
C ILE A 167 1.33 -9.31 -6.77
N ILE A 168 2.21 -10.31 -6.68
CA ILE A 168 1.86 -11.70 -6.95
C ILE A 168 0.79 -12.20 -5.96
N LEU A 169 0.96 -11.91 -4.67
CA LEU A 169 0.00 -12.29 -3.64
C LEU A 169 -1.37 -11.65 -3.89
N PHE A 170 -1.42 -10.36 -4.23
CA PHE A 170 -2.66 -9.66 -4.54
C PHE A 170 -3.30 -10.17 -5.83
N ALA A 171 -2.49 -10.51 -6.85
CA ALA A 171 -3.01 -11.12 -8.08
C ALA A 171 -3.64 -12.49 -7.82
N ILE A 172 -3.02 -13.32 -6.97
CA ILE A 172 -3.59 -14.61 -6.54
C ILE A 172 -4.89 -14.38 -5.77
N ALA A 173 -4.90 -13.43 -4.83
CA ALA A 173 -6.10 -13.09 -4.06
C ALA A 173 -7.23 -12.59 -4.99
N LEU A 174 -6.91 -11.81 -6.01
CA LEU A 174 -7.86 -11.34 -7.02
C LEU A 174 -8.48 -12.49 -7.80
N VAL A 175 -7.65 -13.44 -8.27
CA VAL A 175 -8.15 -14.62 -9.00
C VAL A 175 -9.07 -15.46 -8.11
N ILE A 176 -8.68 -15.69 -6.85
CA ILE A 176 -9.50 -16.44 -5.89
C ILE A 176 -10.82 -15.70 -5.63
N ALA A 177 -10.78 -14.39 -5.39
CA ALA A 177 -11.98 -13.59 -5.12
C ALA A 177 -12.93 -13.55 -6.33
N ALA A 178 -12.40 -13.45 -7.55
CA ALA A 178 -13.19 -13.44 -8.77
C ALA A 178 -13.85 -14.80 -9.09
N LEU A 179 -13.21 -15.92 -8.70
CA LEU A 179 -13.72 -17.27 -8.98
C LEU A 179 -14.59 -17.83 -7.84
N ALA A 180 -14.42 -17.37 -6.60
CA ALA A 180 -15.04 -17.93 -5.39
C ALA A 180 -16.22 -17.12 -4.86
N ALA A 181 -16.86 -16.24 -5.68
CA ALA A 181 -18.04 -15.51 -5.24
C ALA A 181 -19.16 -16.48 -4.79
N PRO A 182 -19.86 -16.21 -3.66
CA PRO A 182 -19.91 -15.04 -2.80
C PRO A 182 -18.96 -15.07 -1.58
N ASN A 183 -18.16 -16.13 -1.39
CA ASN A 183 -17.30 -16.32 -0.20
C ASN A 183 -15.85 -15.79 -0.39
N GLY A 184 -15.58 -15.09 -1.48
CA GLY A 184 -14.24 -14.63 -1.87
C GLY A 184 -13.56 -13.62 -0.91
N TYR A 185 -14.33 -13.04 0.02
CA TYR A 185 -13.79 -12.06 0.99
C TYR A 185 -12.77 -12.67 1.97
N ALA A 186 -12.81 -13.98 2.22
CA ALA A 186 -11.76 -14.64 3.00
C ALA A 186 -10.37 -14.50 2.35
N ALA A 187 -10.31 -14.39 1.01
CA ALA A 187 -9.06 -14.13 0.31
C ALA A 187 -8.45 -12.76 0.65
N LEU A 188 -9.26 -11.78 1.06
CA LEU A 188 -8.77 -10.47 1.50
C LEU A 188 -7.96 -10.56 2.79
N LEU A 189 -8.21 -11.55 3.65
CA LEU A 189 -7.39 -11.79 4.84
C LEU A 189 -5.97 -12.22 4.49
N LEU A 190 -5.75 -12.83 3.32
CA LEU A 190 -4.41 -13.15 2.81
C LEU A 190 -3.58 -11.87 2.59
N LEU A 191 -4.23 -10.73 2.33
CA LEU A 191 -3.56 -9.46 2.12
C LEU A 191 -2.82 -8.98 3.37
N LEU A 192 -3.30 -9.35 4.56
CA LEU A 192 -2.63 -9.05 5.84
C LEU A 192 -1.32 -9.83 6.02
N LEU A 193 -1.13 -10.93 5.28
CA LEU A 193 0.10 -11.71 5.31
C LEU A 193 1.26 -11.05 4.56
N ASN A 194 1.00 -9.98 3.79
CA ASN A 194 2.05 -9.28 3.03
C ASN A 194 3.20 -8.79 3.93
N GLY A 195 2.90 -8.19 5.09
CA GLY A 195 3.90 -7.69 6.02
C GLY A 195 4.82 -8.80 6.60
N PRO A 196 4.29 -9.89 7.17
CA PRO A 196 5.07 -11.03 7.63
C PRO A 196 5.87 -11.72 6.51
N LEU A 197 5.26 -11.87 5.32
CA LEU A 197 5.91 -12.53 4.17
C LEU A 197 7.13 -11.74 3.68
N ALA A 198 7.00 -10.43 3.52
CA ALA A 198 8.10 -9.55 3.13
C ALA A 198 9.27 -9.61 4.15
N ARG A 199 8.96 -9.68 5.46
CA ARG A 199 9.97 -9.82 6.52
C ARG A 199 10.69 -11.18 6.44
N LEU A 200 9.96 -12.26 6.14
CA LEU A 200 10.50 -13.61 6.02
C LEU A 200 11.44 -13.73 4.82
N LEU A 201 11.03 -13.20 3.66
CA LEU A 201 11.82 -13.19 2.43
C LEU A 201 13.11 -12.37 2.60
N ASN A 202 13.03 -11.20 3.24
CA ASN A 202 14.19 -10.36 3.50
C ASN A 202 15.16 -10.97 4.53
N ARG A 203 14.68 -11.78 5.49
CA ARG A 203 15.53 -12.51 6.43
C ARG A 203 16.31 -13.62 5.72
N ARG A 204 15.68 -14.39 4.82
CA ARG A 204 16.35 -15.43 4.03
C ARG A 204 17.42 -14.86 3.11
N ALA A 205 17.15 -13.74 2.45
CA ALA A 205 18.11 -13.06 1.59
C ALA A 205 19.33 -12.49 2.37
N ARG A 206 19.23 -12.29 3.68
CA ARG A 206 20.35 -11.90 4.55
C ARG A 206 21.11 -13.09 5.12
N GLY A 207 20.43 -14.20 5.46
CA GLY A 207 21.04 -15.43 6.00
C GLY A 207 21.99 -16.10 5.03
N ASP A 208 21.62 -16.13 3.74
CA ASP A 208 22.42 -16.77 2.67
C ASP A 208 23.76 -16.05 2.36
N ARG A 209 24.00 -14.86 2.95
CA ARG A 209 25.25 -14.09 2.77
C ARG A 209 26.25 -14.27 3.90
N THR A 210 25.87 -14.82 5.02
CA THR A 210 26.75 -15.05 6.17
C THR A 210 27.55 -16.35 6.07
N ASP A 211 27.16 -17.26 5.15
CA ASP A 211 27.80 -18.58 5.00
C ASP A 211 28.93 -18.60 3.95
N VAL A 212 29.26 -17.45 3.35
CA VAL A 212 30.45 -17.31 2.49
C VAL A 212 31.57 -16.66 3.29
N GLU A 213 32.17 -17.45 4.19
CA GLU A 213 33.43 -17.09 4.87
C GLU A 213 34.57 -17.09 3.84
N PRO A 214 35.35 -16.01 3.71
CA PRO A 214 36.49 -16.02 2.82
C PRO A 214 37.57 -16.99 3.37
N PRO A 215 38.29 -17.76 2.51
CA PRO A 215 39.32 -18.65 2.96
C PRO A 215 40.43 -17.89 3.68
N ALA A 216 40.84 -18.40 4.84
CA ALA A 216 41.94 -17.92 5.62
C ALA A 216 43.21 -17.78 4.74
N ARG A 217 43.78 -16.58 4.72
CA ARG A 217 45.09 -16.36 4.12
C ARG A 217 46.15 -16.86 5.12
N GLU A 218 46.84 -17.94 4.75
CA GLU A 218 48.11 -18.32 5.30
C GLU A 218 49.25 -17.38 4.79
#